data_7258e3c0232d17f869cef97857f560b2
#
_entry.id   7258e3c0232d17f869cef97857f560b2
#
_cell.length_a   1.000
_cell.length_b   1.000
_cell.length_c   1.000
_cell.angle_alpha   90.00
_cell.angle_beta   90.00
_cell.angle_gamma   90.00
#
_symmetry.space_group_name_H-M   'P 1'
#
loop_
_entity.id
_entity.type
_entity.pdbx_description
1 polymer ?
#
loop_
_entity_poly.entity_id
_entity_poly.type
_entity_poly.pdbx_seq_one_letter_code
_entity_poly.pdbx_strand_id
1 'polypeptide(L)'
;MAADLAPDSGSASDGGRAAPAAVSDLEGPPPAVIDWQELTLRATGSGPPDFTAVTAAQARAAAEKSAQASAVRSLERGLKSVKLTQTQKLGDLIEQPEIGDKVRQLIGKYRITAKRYFSDHGLELDVELPLPPIADLVLPAGSPPPRAGGAAPNKSSGLIVDARGLDVTPALAPRLLDEQGKEVYGIAFLSAEARRSVGVAAYSKAMADAKKSNRIGERPLTVKALKAAGSDLTLGSAAVRAIEESIPTYLTDGRVVIVLGPAPKR
;
A
#
# COMPACT_ATOMS: atom_id res chain seq x y z
N MET A 1 80.23 19.72 -37.23
CA MET A 1 79.20 18.63 -37.16
C MET A 1 78.40 18.84 -35.90
N ALA A 2 77.19 19.22 -36.08
CA ALA A 2 76.25 19.63 -35.05
C ALA A 2 75.65 18.36 -34.40
N ALA A 3 75.53 18.32 -33.08
CA ALA A 3 74.68 17.41 -32.36
C ALA A 3 73.68 18.22 -31.55
N ASP A 4 72.46 18.06 -31.92
CA ASP A 4 71.31 18.74 -31.45
C ASP A 4 70.84 18.08 -30.14
N LEU A 5 70.63 18.86 -29.10
CA LEU A 5 70.12 18.42 -27.80
C LEU A 5 68.70 18.97 -27.69
N ALA A 6 67.69 18.13 -27.82
CA ALA A 6 66.32 18.46 -27.55
C ALA A 6 66.02 18.49 -26.01
N PRO A 7 65.23 19.40 -25.50
CA PRO A 7 64.84 19.45 -24.10
C PRO A 7 63.65 18.53 -23.79
N ASP A 8 63.84 17.83 -22.69
CA ASP A 8 62.84 16.96 -22.03
C ASP A 8 61.67 17.81 -21.50
N SER A 9 60.46 17.55 -22.03
CA SER A 9 59.22 18.18 -21.58
C SER A 9 58.57 17.29 -20.52
N GLY A 10 58.83 17.59 -19.24
CA GLY A 10 58.14 17.04 -18.11
C GLY A 10 56.66 17.33 -18.15
N SER A 11 55.84 16.31 -18.40
CA SER A 11 54.39 16.36 -18.30
C SER A 11 54.01 16.35 -16.83
N ALA A 12 53.59 17.48 -16.31
CA ALA A 12 52.88 17.59 -15.04
C ALA A 12 51.47 17.05 -15.21
N SER A 13 51.18 15.89 -14.60
CA SER A 13 49.82 15.37 -14.46
C SER A 13 49.04 16.25 -13.51
N ASP A 14 48.19 17.12 -14.09
CA ASP A 14 47.18 17.86 -13.38
C ASP A 14 46.13 16.87 -12.80
N GLY A 15 46.18 16.71 -11.49
CA GLY A 15 45.23 15.94 -10.73
C GLY A 15 43.85 16.61 -10.78
N GLY A 16 43.06 16.27 -11.78
CA GLY A 16 41.69 16.68 -11.89
C GLY A 16 40.90 16.31 -10.65
N ARG A 17 40.73 17.27 -9.77
CA ARG A 17 39.83 17.23 -8.64
C ARG A 17 38.42 17.10 -9.21
N ALA A 18 37.88 15.86 -9.18
CA ALA A 18 36.49 15.63 -9.54
C ALA A 18 35.61 16.52 -8.67
N ALA A 19 34.92 17.44 -9.31
CA ALA A 19 33.88 18.24 -8.67
C ALA A 19 32.86 17.28 -8.05
N PRO A 20 32.33 17.55 -6.83
CA PRO A 20 31.28 16.73 -6.28
C PRO A 20 30.10 16.78 -7.26
N ALA A 21 29.60 15.59 -7.62
CA ALA A 21 28.45 15.46 -8.49
C ALA A 21 27.33 16.35 -7.95
N ALA A 22 26.86 17.28 -8.76
CA ALA A 22 25.72 18.09 -8.44
C ALA A 22 24.56 17.14 -8.18
N VAL A 23 24.10 17.12 -6.93
CA VAL A 23 22.88 16.41 -6.51
C VAL A 23 21.77 17.05 -7.31
N SER A 24 21.16 16.28 -8.20
CA SER A 24 20.06 16.76 -9.03
C SER A 24 18.85 17.06 -8.13
N ASP A 25 18.68 18.32 -7.78
CA ASP A 25 17.56 18.88 -7.01
C ASP A 25 16.20 18.77 -7.72
N LEU A 26 16.08 17.91 -8.74
CA LEU A 26 14.88 17.80 -9.57
C LEU A 26 14.03 16.56 -9.34
N GLU A 27 14.46 15.61 -8.52
CA GLU A 27 13.60 14.49 -8.13
C GLU A 27 12.95 14.78 -6.78
N GLY A 28 11.66 15.12 -6.83
CA GLY A 28 10.83 15.17 -5.63
C GLY A 28 10.89 13.82 -4.89
N PRO A 29 10.42 13.75 -3.63
CA PRO A 29 10.47 12.52 -2.85
C PRO A 29 9.88 11.36 -3.64
N PRO A 30 10.45 10.14 -3.50
CA PRO A 30 10.00 8.97 -4.26
C PRO A 30 8.49 8.78 -4.10
N PRO A 31 7.81 8.26 -5.13
CA PRO A 31 6.37 8.05 -5.07
C PRO A 31 6.03 7.10 -3.92
N ALA A 32 4.92 7.38 -3.23
CA ALA A 32 4.42 6.48 -2.22
C ALA A 32 4.02 5.12 -2.83
N VAL A 33 4.30 4.04 -2.11
CA VAL A 33 4.05 2.66 -2.57
C VAL A 33 2.98 2.02 -1.69
N ILE A 34 2.01 1.35 -2.31
CA ILE A 34 0.97 0.61 -1.59
C ILE A 34 1.48 -0.82 -1.35
N ASP A 35 1.51 -1.21 -0.09
CA ASP A 35 1.63 -2.61 0.30
C ASP A 35 0.23 -3.22 0.41
N TRP A 36 -0.17 -3.96 -0.61
CA TRP A 36 -1.48 -4.60 -0.68
C TRP A 36 -1.62 -5.83 0.22
N GLN A 37 -0.51 -6.37 0.71
CA GLN A 37 -0.53 -7.48 1.65
C GLN A 37 -0.88 -7.00 3.06
N GLU A 38 -0.31 -5.87 3.47
CA GLU A 38 -0.54 -5.24 4.77
C GLU A 38 -1.61 -4.14 4.72
N LEU A 39 -2.10 -3.77 3.53
CA LEU A 39 -3.01 -2.65 3.30
C LEU A 39 -2.48 -1.34 3.89
N THR A 40 -1.23 -1.04 3.59
CA THR A 40 -0.56 0.18 4.05
C THR A 40 -0.01 0.98 2.88
N LEU A 41 0.02 2.29 3.03
CA LEU A 41 0.71 3.20 2.12
C LEU A 41 2.04 3.61 2.76
N ARG A 42 3.15 3.30 2.08
CA ARG A 42 4.49 3.64 2.51
C ARG A 42 5.01 4.81 1.71
N ALA A 43 5.65 5.75 2.40
CA ALA A 43 6.29 6.90 1.77
C ALA A 43 7.59 7.25 2.50
N THR A 44 8.49 7.89 1.77
CA THR A 44 9.71 8.48 2.33
C THR A 44 9.59 9.99 2.26
N GLY A 45 9.88 10.67 3.36
CA GLY A 45 10.01 12.12 3.43
C GLY A 45 11.47 12.51 3.59
N SER A 46 11.91 13.51 2.85
CA SER A 46 13.26 14.05 2.92
C SER A 46 13.25 15.45 3.53
N GLY A 47 14.16 15.69 4.46
CA GLY A 47 14.46 16.99 5.05
C GLY A 47 15.91 17.37 4.76
N PRO A 48 16.15 18.33 3.86
CA PRO A 48 17.48 18.79 3.55
C PRO A 48 18.13 19.45 4.78
N PRO A 49 19.45 19.54 4.83
CA PRO A 49 20.16 20.24 5.88
C PRO A 49 19.81 21.74 5.88
N ASP A 50 19.64 22.32 7.07
CA ASP A 50 19.49 23.76 7.22
C ASP A 50 20.86 24.37 7.55
N PHE A 51 21.48 24.94 6.53
CA PHE A 51 22.78 25.61 6.66
C PHE A 51 22.70 26.99 7.34
N THR A 52 21.50 27.51 7.59
CA THR A 52 21.29 28.80 8.29
C THR A 52 21.15 28.63 9.79
N ALA A 53 20.99 27.40 10.26
CA ALA A 53 20.84 27.10 11.68
C ALA A 53 22.13 27.39 12.48
N VAL A 54 21.98 28.06 13.62
CA VAL A 54 23.11 28.46 14.48
C VAL A 54 23.74 27.25 15.19
N THR A 55 22.97 26.20 15.43
CA THR A 55 23.44 25.00 16.11
C THR A 55 23.04 23.73 15.36
N ALA A 56 23.84 22.67 15.51
CA ALA A 56 23.52 21.36 14.94
C ALA A 56 22.16 20.81 15.42
N ALA A 57 21.75 21.13 16.64
CA ALA A 57 20.45 20.73 17.17
C ALA A 57 19.30 21.42 16.45
N GLN A 58 19.44 22.71 16.15
CA GLN A 58 18.46 23.47 15.36
C GLN A 58 18.39 22.98 13.91
N ALA A 59 19.55 22.72 13.29
CA ALA A 59 19.61 22.15 11.92
C ALA A 59 18.85 20.80 11.85
N ARG A 60 19.09 19.90 12.80
CA ARG A 60 18.39 18.60 12.86
C ARG A 60 16.90 18.75 13.09
N ALA A 61 16.47 19.65 13.97
CA ALA A 61 15.04 19.89 14.22
C ALA A 61 14.33 20.45 12.97
N ALA A 62 14.98 21.38 12.24
CA ALA A 62 14.48 21.91 10.99
C ALA A 62 14.37 20.83 9.90
N ALA A 63 15.42 20.00 9.74
CA ALA A 63 15.41 18.87 8.81
C ALA A 63 14.31 17.87 9.16
N GLU A 64 14.09 17.54 10.45
CA GLU A 64 13.01 16.62 10.85
C GLU A 64 11.62 17.19 10.50
N LYS A 65 11.37 18.45 10.78
CA LYS A 65 10.11 19.12 10.43
C LYS A 65 9.90 19.13 8.90
N SER A 66 10.94 19.40 8.13
CA SER A 66 10.89 19.37 6.67
C SER A 66 10.63 17.96 6.14
N ALA A 67 11.28 16.94 6.69
CA ALA A 67 11.07 15.53 6.32
C ALA A 67 9.64 15.07 6.62
N GLN A 68 9.09 15.44 7.79
CA GLN A 68 7.69 15.14 8.12
C GLN A 68 6.72 15.79 7.13
N ALA A 69 6.91 17.06 6.80
CA ALA A 69 6.08 17.74 5.82
C ALA A 69 6.21 17.13 4.41
N SER A 70 7.41 16.70 4.04
CA SER A 70 7.67 15.98 2.79
C SER A 70 6.96 14.62 2.75
N ALA A 71 7.02 13.85 3.85
CA ALA A 71 6.34 12.56 3.98
C ALA A 71 4.82 12.70 3.84
N VAL A 72 4.22 13.69 4.52
CA VAL A 72 2.77 13.97 4.42
C VAL A 72 2.38 14.28 2.99
N ARG A 73 3.10 15.15 2.29
CA ARG A 73 2.84 15.44 0.86
C ARG A 73 2.95 14.20 -0.03
N SER A 74 3.90 13.31 0.26
CA SER A 74 4.04 12.04 -0.47
C SER A 74 2.88 11.09 -0.20
N LEU A 75 2.42 10.98 1.05
CA LEU A 75 1.22 10.19 1.42
C LEU A 75 -0.03 10.76 0.75
N GLU A 76 -0.26 12.07 0.78
CA GLU A 76 -1.42 12.70 0.13
C GLU A 76 -1.45 12.43 -1.38
N ARG A 77 -0.29 12.54 -2.05
CA ARG A 77 -0.15 12.21 -3.47
C ARG A 77 -0.44 10.75 -3.74
N GLY A 78 0.13 9.85 -2.92
CA GLY A 78 -0.08 8.41 -3.05
C GLY A 78 -1.54 8.01 -2.87
N LEU A 79 -2.24 8.59 -1.90
CA LEU A 79 -3.66 8.32 -1.64
C LEU A 79 -4.56 8.63 -2.83
N LYS A 80 -4.25 9.68 -3.62
CA LYS A 80 -5.05 10.02 -4.80
C LYS A 80 -5.08 8.90 -5.85
N SER A 81 -4.04 8.07 -5.92
CA SER A 81 -3.95 6.96 -6.87
C SER A 81 -4.60 5.67 -6.38
N VAL A 82 -4.95 5.57 -5.09
CA VAL A 82 -5.53 4.37 -4.49
C VAL A 82 -6.90 4.07 -5.07
N LYS A 83 -7.10 2.86 -5.57
CA LYS A 83 -8.41 2.37 -5.99
C LYS A 83 -9.23 1.95 -4.76
N LEU A 84 -10.44 2.46 -4.66
CA LEU A 84 -11.41 2.05 -3.65
C LEU A 84 -12.22 0.85 -4.10
N THR A 85 -12.76 0.93 -5.31
CA THR A 85 -13.57 -0.09 -5.96
C THR A 85 -13.10 -0.30 -7.41
N GLN A 86 -13.82 -1.10 -8.16
CA GLN A 86 -13.59 -1.29 -9.60
C GLN A 86 -13.54 0.04 -10.38
N THR A 87 -14.41 0.99 -10.05
CA THR A 87 -14.62 2.23 -10.82
C THR A 87 -14.18 3.50 -10.12
N GLN A 88 -14.00 3.49 -8.80
CA GLN A 88 -13.79 4.67 -7.96
C GLN A 88 -12.37 4.72 -7.40
N LYS A 89 -11.75 5.89 -7.47
CA LYS A 89 -10.47 6.19 -6.81
C LYS A 89 -10.70 7.03 -5.56
N LEU A 90 -9.79 6.92 -4.62
CA LEU A 90 -9.82 7.73 -3.42
C LEU A 90 -9.64 9.23 -3.73
N GLY A 91 -8.85 9.55 -4.76
CA GLY A 91 -8.64 10.93 -5.24
C GLY A 91 -9.94 11.66 -5.54
N ASP A 92 -10.89 10.98 -6.18
CA ASP A 92 -12.19 11.56 -6.58
C ASP A 92 -13.04 11.99 -5.36
N LEU A 93 -12.86 11.31 -4.22
CA LEU A 93 -13.58 11.62 -2.98
C LEU A 93 -12.85 12.64 -2.09
N ILE A 94 -11.52 12.64 -2.08
CA ILE A 94 -10.71 13.58 -1.29
C ILE A 94 -10.93 15.04 -1.76
N GLU A 95 -11.33 15.24 -2.99
CA GLU A 95 -11.65 16.58 -3.54
C GLU A 95 -12.89 17.21 -2.87
N GLN A 96 -13.75 16.39 -2.23
CA GLN A 96 -14.84 16.90 -1.43
C GLN A 96 -14.29 17.44 -0.08
N PRO A 97 -14.52 18.71 0.28
CA PRO A 97 -13.87 19.35 1.44
C PRO A 97 -14.06 18.59 2.75
N GLU A 98 -15.28 18.12 3.02
CA GLU A 98 -15.61 17.39 4.27
C GLU A 98 -14.87 16.05 4.39
N ILE A 99 -14.70 15.33 3.28
CA ILE A 99 -13.97 14.06 3.22
C ILE A 99 -12.47 14.36 3.28
N GLY A 100 -12.01 15.34 2.52
CA GLY A 100 -10.60 15.74 2.47
C GLY A 100 -10.07 16.13 3.84
N ASP A 101 -10.82 16.88 4.65
CA ASP A 101 -10.41 17.26 6.00
C ASP A 101 -10.26 16.05 6.93
N LYS A 102 -11.23 15.13 6.90
CA LYS A 102 -11.18 13.90 7.69
C LYS A 102 -10.03 12.99 7.25
N VAL A 103 -9.77 12.88 5.95
CA VAL A 103 -8.62 12.12 5.43
C VAL A 103 -7.31 12.75 5.88
N ARG A 104 -7.16 14.08 5.85
CA ARG A 104 -5.97 14.78 6.37
C ARG A 104 -5.73 14.49 7.85
N GLN A 105 -6.79 14.44 8.66
CA GLN A 105 -6.66 14.04 10.07
C GLN A 105 -6.17 12.60 10.24
N LEU A 106 -6.60 11.68 9.37
CA LEU A 106 -6.12 10.29 9.37
C LEU A 106 -4.67 10.20 8.88
N ILE A 107 -4.29 10.98 7.86
CA ILE A 107 -2.88 11.05 7.42
C ILE A 107 -1.99 11.45 8.58
N GLY A 108 -2.38 12.40 9.42
CA GLY A 108 -1.62 12.81 10.61
C GLY A 108 -1.35 11.69 11.63
N LYS A 109 -2.00 10.52 11.48
CA LYS A 109 -1.79 9.33 12.33
C LYS A 109 -0.80 8.32 11.71
N TYR A 110 -0.03 8.73 10.71
CA TYR A 110 1.02 7.88 10.14
C TYR A 110 2.02 7.43 11.21
N ARG A 111 2.68 6.30 10.98
CA ARG A 111 3.76 5.81 11.83
C ARG A 111 5.10 6.04 11.15
N ILE A 112 6.10 6.47 11.91
CA ILE A 112 7.49 6.51 11.45
C ILE A 112 8.06 5.12 11.66
N THR A 113 8.52 4.48 10.59
CA THR A 113 9.11 3.13 10.63
C THR A 113 10.63 3.17 10.64
N ALA A 114 11.24 4.20 10.06
CA ALA A 114 12.69 4.41 10.11
C ALA A 114 13.05 5.91 10.04
N LYS A 115 14.18 6.26 10.66
CA LYS A 115 14.84 7.57 10.56
C LYS A 115 16.28 7.37 10.11
N ARG A 116 16.71 8.05 9.07
CA ARG A 116 18.08 8.03 8.57
C ARG A 116 18.66 9.44 8.64
N TYR A 117 19.71 9.61 9.46
CA TYR A 117 20.42 10.88 9.60
C TYR A 117 21.67 10.87 8.72
N PHE A 118 21.90 11.97 8.03
CA PHE A 118 23.07 12.17 7.19
C PHE A 118 24.12 13.03 7.91
N SER A 119 25.36 12.96 7.47
CA SER A 119 26.49 13.68 8.05
C SER A 119 26.38 15.20 7.90
N ASP A 120 25.65 15.68 6.93
CA ASP A 120 25.33 17.08 6.65
C ASP A 120 24.16 17.63 7.49
N HIS A 121 23.65 16.83 8.43
CA HIS A 121 22.46 17.09 9.25
C HIS A 121 21.12 16.96 8.54
N GLY A 122 21.10 16.52 7.28
CA GLY A 122 19.88 16.12 6.58
C GLY A 122 19.26 14.86 7.19
N LEU A 123 17.99 14.61 6.88
CA LEU A 123 17.23 13.49 7.43
C LEU A 123 16.27 12.91 6.40
N GLU A 124 16.16 11.59 6.39
CA GLU A 124 15.04 10.89 5.76
C GLU A 124 14.18 10.15 6.76
N LEU A 125 12.86 10.17 6.54
CA LEU A 125 11.86 9.46 7.31
C LEU A 125 11.12 8.47 6.42
N ASP A 126 11.11 7.19 6.80
CA ASP A 126 10.16 6.24 6.23
C ASP A 126 8.91 6.23 7.09
N VAL A 127 7.78 6.36 6.44
CA VAL A 127 6.48 6.44 7.10
C VAL A 127 5.50 5.43 6.50
N GLU A 128 4.58 4.99 7.33
CA GLU A 128 3.54 4.02 6.96
C GLU A 128 2.18 4.49 7.45
N LEU A 129 1.19 4.48 6.54
CA LEU A 129 -0.18 4.88 6.80
C LEU A 129 -1.11 3.69 6.56
N PRO A 130 -1.86 3.20 7.57
CA PRO A 130 -2.88 2.18 7.37
C PRO A 130 -4.01 2.69 6.48
N LEU A 131 -4.41 1.89 5.48
CA LEU A 131 -5.47 2.23 4.53
C LEU A 131 -6.88 1.83 5.01
N PRO A 132 -7.11 0.78 5.83
CA PRO A 132 -8.45 0.40 6.26
C PRO A 132 -9.26 1.52 6.93
N PRO A 133 -8.71 2.36 7.83
CA PRO A 133 -9.45 3.47 8.42
C PRO A 133 -9.92 4.50 7.39
N ILE A 134 -9.15 4.69 6.32
CA ILE A 134 -9.49 5.61 5.24
C ILE A 134 -10.62 5.02 4.40
N ALA A 135 -10.55 3.72 4.08
CA ALA A 135 -11.61 3.05 3.36
C ALA A 135 -12.93 3.07 4.13
N ASP A 136 -12.92 2.81 5.46
CA ASP A 136 -14.11 2.88 6.33
C ASP A 136 -14.72 4.27 6.37
N LEU A 137 -13.88 5.33 6.32
CA LEU A 137 -14.35 6.71 6.31
C LEU A 137 -15.13 7.08 5.03
N VAL A 138 -14.64 6.62 3.87
CA VAL A 138 -15.13 7.10 2.56
C VAL A 138 -16.15 6.17 1.91
N LEU A 139 -16.22 4.91 2.34
CA LEU A 139 -17.16 3.95 1.80
C LEU A 139 -18.39 3.82 2.72
N PRO A 140 -19.60 3.78 2.15
CA PRO A 140 -20.79 3.62 2.96
C PRO A 140 -20.76 2.30 3.71
N ALA A 141 -21.10 2.36 5.00
CA ALA A 141 -21.33 1.18 5.80
C ALA A 141 -22.61 0.50 5.29
N GLY A 142 -22.46 -0.55 4.49
CA GLY A 142 -23.58 -1.39 4.12
C GLY A 142 -24.17 -2.09 5.36
N SER A 143 -25.45 -2.44 5.32
CA SER A 143 -26.00 -3.37 6.30
C SER A 143 -25.52 -4.78 5.97
N PRO A 144 -24.91 -5.50 6.93
CA PRO A 144 -24.52 -6.88 6.69
C PRO A 144 -25.75 -7.70 6.31
N PRO A 145 -25.65 -8.59 5.31
CA PRO A 145 -26.77 -9.43 4.95
C PRO A 145 -27.17 -10.29 6.15
N PRO A 146 -28.48 -10.59 6.29
CA PRO A 146 -28.98 -11.43 7.36
C PRO A 146 -28.25 -12.78 7.30
N ARG A 147 -27.60 -13.15 8.39
CA ARG A 147 -26.92 -14.43 8.50
C ARG A 147 -27.97 -15.52 8.72
N ALA A 148 -27.86 -16.61 8.00
CA ALA A 148 -28.52 -17.84 8.40
C ALA A 148 -27.94 -18.23 9.77
N GLY A 149 -28.73 -18.08 10.81
CA GLY A 149 -28.33 -18.37 12.18
C GLY A 149 -28.10 -19.87 12.34
N GLY A 150 -26.86 -20.23 12.64
CA GLY A 150 -26.51 -21.59 13.05
C GLY A 150 -25.30 -21.52 13.97
N ALA A 151 -25.45 -22.01 15.19
CA ALA A 151 -24.37 -22.09 16.19
C ALA A 151 -23.37 -23.24 15.90
N ALA A 152 -23.14 -23.58 14.62
CA ALA A 152 -22.17 -24.60 14.27
C ALA A 152 -20.75 -24.02 14.28
N PRO A 153 -19.74 -24.73 14.77
CA PRO A 153 -18.37 -24.26 14.80
C PRO A 153 -17.86 -24.02 13.37
N ASN A 154 -17.13 -22.89 13.18
CA ASN A 154 -16.48 -22.57 11.92
C ASN A 154 -15.61 -23.73 11.43
N LYS A 155 -15.89 -24.24 10.23
CA LYS A 155 -15.05 -25.26 9.60
C LYS A 155 -13.74 -24.67 9.08
N SER A 156 -13.72 -23.37 8.78
CA SER A 156 -12.58 -22.66 8.20
C SER A 156 -12.22 -21.42 9.00
N SER A 157 -10.93 -21.04 9.01
CA SER A 157 -10.40 -19.88 9.74
C SER A 157 -10.30 -18.62 8.91
N GLY A 158 -10.42 -18.72 7.58
CA GLY A 158 -10.32 -17.61 6.62
C GLY A 158 -10.61 -18.09 5.21
N LEU A 159 -10.53 -17.21 4.24
CA LEU A 159 -10.77 -17.45 2.82
C LEU A 159 -9.56 -17.06 1.98
N ILE A 160 -9.10 -17.94 1.13
CA ILE A 160 -8.18 -17.64 0.03
C ILE A 160 -8.96 -17.69 -1.27
N VAL A 161 -8.92 -16.62 -2.04
CA VAL A 161 -9.47 -16.57 -3.39
C VAL A 161 -8.33 -16.65 -4.40
N ASP A 162 -8.22 -17.75 -5.10
CA ASP A 162 -7.22 -17.93 -6.16
C ASP A 162 -7.70 -17.24 -7.44
N ALA A 163 -7.12 -16.10 -7.73
CA ALA A 163 -7.37 -15.30 -8.93
C ALA A 163 -6.18 -15.32 -9.90
N ARG A 164 -5.28 -16.28 -9.78
CA ARG A 164 -4.11 -16.40 -10.66
C ARG A 164 -4.55 -16.66 -12.08
N GLY A 165 -3.91 -15.93 -13.01
CA GLY A 165 -4.25 -15.97 -14.45
C GLY A 165 -5.40 -15.04 -14.85
N LEU A 166 -5.99 -14.31 -13.90
CA LEU A 166 -6.96 -13.25 -14.15
C LEU A 166 -6.31 -11.88 -14.07
N ASP A 167 -6.83 -10.92 -14.83
CA ASP A 167 -6.38 -9.52 -14.81
C ASP A 167 -7.09 -8.76 -13.67
N VAL A 168 -6.58 -8.94 -12.45
CA VAL A 168 -7.11 -8.31 -11.24
C VAL A 168 -6.34 -7.05 -10.91
N THR A 169 -7.05 -5.95 -10.74
CA THR A 169 -6.48 -4.71 -10.22
C THR A 169 -6.83 -4.59 -8.73
N PRO A 170 -5.85 -4.56 -7.82
CA PRO A 170 -6.11 -4.40 -6.39
C PRO A 170 -6.88 -3.12 -6.07
N ALA A 171 -7.83 -3.21 -5.13
CA ALA A 171 -8.59 -2.09 -4.58
C ALA A 171 -8.88 -2.33 -3.10
N LEU A 172 -9.25 -1.29 -2.35
CA LEU A 172 -9.50 -1.38 -0.91
C LEU A 172 -10.82 -2.10 -0.58
N ALA A 173 -11.80 -2.06 -1.48
CA ALA A 173 -13.10 -2.70 -1.31
C ALA A 173 -13.46 -3.58 -2.53
N PRO A 174 -12.73 -4.68 -2.76
CA PRO A 174 -13.12 -5.66 -3.77
C PRO A 174 -14.42 -6.35 -3.38
N ARG A 175 -15.18 -6.82 -4.39
CA ARG A 175 -16.37 -7.63 -4.17
C ARG A 175 -16.16 -9.04 -4.73
N LEU A 176 -16.69 -10.03 -4.02
CA LEU A 176 -16.87 -11.38 -4.54
C LEU A 176 -18.33 -11.52 -4.95
N LEU A 177 -18.56 -11.87 -6.19
CA LEU A 177 -19.88 -11.97 -6.81
C LEU A 177 -20.12 -13.42 -7.21
N ASP A 178 -21.38 -13.87 -7.22
CA ASP A 178 -21.76 -15.09 -7.88
C ASP A 178 -21.87 -14.90 -9.41
N GLU A 179 -22.25 -15.95 -10.13
CA GLU A 179 -22.41 -15.93 -11.59
C GLU A 179 -23.60 -15.05 -12.03
N GLN A 180 -24.53 -14.74 -11.14
CA GLN A 180 -25.66 -13.85 -11.35
C GLN A 180 -25.37 -12.38 -10.98
N GLY A 181 -24.16 -12.09 -10.49
CA GLY A 181 -23.74 -10.76 -10.09
C GLY A 181 -24.20 -10.36 -8.67
N LYS A 182 -24.77 -11.29 -7.90
CA LYS A 182 -25.11 -11.06 -6.49
C LYS A 182 -23.84 -11.05 -5.64
N GLU A 183 -23.75 -10.10 -4.73
CA GLU A 183 -22.61 -10.00 -3.82
C GLU A 183 -22.60 -11.13 -2.78
N VAL A 184 -21.56 -11.92 -2.78
CA VAL A 184 -21.27 -12.99 -1.83
C VAL A 184 -20.43 -12.47 -0.67
N TYR A 185 -19.54 -11.50 -0.97
CA TYR A 185 -18.69 -10.86 0.02
C TYR A 185 -18.21 -9.48 -0.46
N GLY A 186 -18.10 -8.55 0.47
CA GLY A 186 -17.60 -7.19 0.26
C GLY A 186 -17.62 -6.39 1.56
N ILE A 187 -17.50 -5.08 1.47
CA ILE A 187 -17.37 -4.21 2.65
C ILE A 187 -18.58 -4.30 3.59
N ALA A 188 -19.78 -4.55 3.05
CA ALA A 188 -21.01 -4.66 3.83
C ALA A 188 -21.01 -5.87 4.81
N PHE A 189 -20.16 -6.86 4.56
CA PHE A 189 -20.05 -8.06 5.39
C PHE A 189 -19.20 -7.87 6.64
N LEU A 190 -18.35 -6.85 6.67
CA LEU A 190 -17.42 -6.65 7.76
C LEU A 190 -18.08 -6.02 8.99
N SER A 191 -17.59 -6.42 10.17
CA SER A 191 -17.85 -5.68 11.40
C SER A 191 -17.23 -4.28 11.32
N ALA A 192 -17.74 -3.34 12.11
CA ALA A 192 -17.19 -1.99 12.18
C ALA A 192 -15.72 -1.97 12.60
N GLU A 193 -15.31 -2.90 13.45
CA GLU A 193 -13.93 -3.06 13.89
C GLU A 193 -13.05 -3.57 12.74
N ALA A 194 -13.48 -4.62 12.04
CA ALA A 194 -12.73 -5.19 10.93
C ALA A 194 -12.57 -4.19 9.77
N ARG A 195 -13.58 -3.36 9.48
CA ARG A 195 -13.47 -2.30 8.49
C ARG A 195 -12.34 -1.31 8.80
N ARG A 196 -12.19 -0.92 10.08
CA ARG A 196 -11.19 0.06 10.51
C ARG A 196 -9.80 -0.50 10.70
N SER A 197 -9.68 -1.77 11.07
CA SER A 197 -8.39 -2.36 11.45
C SER A 197 -7.82 -3.32 10.41
N VAL A 198 -8.68 -4.08 9.75
CA VAL A 198 -8.28 -5.20 8.87
C VAL A 198 -8.53 -4.88 7.39
N GLY A 199 -9.66 -4.23 7.06
CA GLY A 199 -10.10 -3.98 5.69
C GLY A 199 -10.70 -5.21 5.01
N VAL A 200 -11.21 -5.04 3.78
CA VAL A 200 -12.00 -6.07 3.08
C VAL A 200 -11.19 -7.28 2.72
N ALA A 201 -10.11 -7.13 1.98
CA ALA A 201 -9.24 -8.23 1.57
C ALA A 201 -7.81 -7.74 1.40
N ALA A 202 -6.84 -8.58 1.77
CA ALA A 202 -5.44 -8.40 1.42
C ALA A 202 -5.14 -9.12 0.09
N TYR A 203 -4.03 -8.74 -0.53
CA TYR A 203 -3.60 -9.36 -1.78
C TYR A 203 -2.22 -9.96 -1.63
N SER A 204 -2.02 -11.15 -2.20
CA SER A 204 -0.74 -11.83 -2.21
C SER A 204 -0.33 -12.18 -3.64
N LYS A 205 0.96 -12.14 -3.93
CA LYS A 205 1.48 -12.51 -5.26
C LYS A 205 1.64 -14.03 -5.41
N ALA A 206 1.76 -14.75 -4.30
CA ALA A 206 1.96 -16.19 -4.31
C ALA A 206 1.03 -16.90 -3.33
N MET A 207 0.58 -18.10 -3.71
CA MET A 207 -0.27 -18.96 -2.86
C MET A 207 0.45 -19.34 -1.55
N ALA A 208 1.78 -19.53 -1.60
CA ALA A 208 2.56 -19.88 -0.41
C ALA A 208 2.56 -18.76 0.63
N ASP A 209 2.64 -17.49 0.18
CA ASP A 209 2.61 -16.32 1.07
C ASP A 209 1.19 -16.08 1.60
N ALA A 210 0.17 -16.28 0.76
CA ALA A 210 -1.22 -16.23 1.20
C ALA A 210 -1.48 -17.20 2.34
N LYS A 211 -1.03 -18.47 2.21
CA LYS A 211 -1.21 -19.51 3.26
C LYS A 211 -0.47 -19.21 4.57
N LYS A 212 0.59 -18.41 4.52
CA LYS A 212 1.37 -18.00 5.71
C LYS A 212 0.84 -16.72 6.35
N SER A 213 -0.14 -16.07 5.74
CA SER A 213 -0.69 -14.82 6.26
C SER A 213 -1.41 -15.06 7.57
N ASN A 214 -1.04 -14.32 8.60
CA ASN A 214 -1.72 -14.33 9.90
C ASN A 214 -3.20 -13.94 9.80
N ARG A 215 -3.57 -13.27 8.72
CA ARG A 215 -4.94 -12.81 8.47
C ARG A 215 -5.95 -13.95 8.35
N ILE A 216 -5.58 -15.07 7.73
CA ILE A 216 -6.51 -16.17 7.41
C ILE A 216 -6.50 -17.33 8.39
N GLY A 217 -5.55 -17.36 9.35
CA GLY A 217 -5.38 -18.45 10.31
C GLY A 217 -4.90 -19.75 9.66
N GLU A 218 -5.02 -20.85 10.41
CA GLU A 218 -4.35 -22.12 10.07
C GLU A 218 -5.11 -23.00 9.06
N ARG A 219 -6.43 -22.87 8.97
CA ARG A 219 -7.30 -23.70 8.13
C ARG A 219 -8.16 -22.87 7.18
N PRO A 220 -7.56 -22.15 6.22
CA PRO A 220 -8.33 -21.35 5.28
C PRO A 220 -9.06 -22.23 4.27
N LEU A 221 -10.27 -21.83 3.89
CA LEU A 221 -10.95 -22.32 2.70
C LEU A 221 -10.26 -21.71 1.47
N THR A 222 -9.98 -22.52 0.47
CA THR A 222 -9.43 -22.02 -0.81
C THR A 222 -10.45 -22.23 -1.91
N VAL A 223 -10.80 -21.15 -2.60
CA VAL A 223 -11.70 -21.18 -3.77
C VAL A 223 -11.03 -20.53 -4.97
N LYS A 224 -11.44 -20.91 -6.18
CA LYS A 224 -10.93 -20.33 -7.42
C LYS A 224 -11.95 -19.34 -7.99
N ALA A 225 -11.47 -18.14 -8.38
CA ALA A 225 -12.27 -17.18 -9.13
C ALA A 225 -12.37 -17.61 -10.61
N LEU A 226 -13.52 -17.38 -11.22
CA LEU A 226 -13.78 -17.67 -12.65
C LEU A 226 -13.42 -16.49 -13.53
N LYS A 227 -13.74 -15.28 -13.10
CA LYS A 227 -13.54 -14.04 -13.87
C LYS A 227 -13.13 -12.91 -12.94
N ALA A 228 -12.45 -11.92 -13.48
CA ALA A 228 -12.17 -10.66 -12.83
C ALA A 228 -12.70 -9.50 -13.68
N ALA A 229 -13.25 -8.49 -13.02
CA ALA A 229 -13.62 -7.22 -13.61
C ALA A 229 -13.02 -6.11 -12.73
N GLY A 230 -11.82 -5.65 -13.08
CA GLY A 230 -11.04 -4.75 -12.23
C GLY A 230 -10.69 -5.40 -10.89
N SER A 231 -11.29 -4.93 -9.79
CA SER A 231 -11.11 -5.51 -8.45
C SER A 231 -12.13 -6.58 -8.08
N ASP A 232 -13.24 -6.67 -8.79
CA ASP A 232 -14.34 -7.57 -8.48
C ASP A 232 -14.10 -8.95 -9.09
N LEU A 233 -14.40 -10.00 -8.33
CA LEU A 233 -14.16 -11.38 -8.71
C LEU A 233 -15.48 -12.15 -8.76
N THR A 234 -15.71 -12.88 -9.85
CA THR A 234 -16.86 -13.79 -9.98
C THR A 234 -16.45 -15.19 -9.54
N LEU A 235 -17.24 -15.78 -8.65
CA LEU A 235 -17.10 -17.14 -8.15
C LEU A 235 -18.12 -18.06 -8.80
N GLY A 236 -17.73 -19.30 -9.09
CA GLY A 236 -18.67 -20.31 -9.54
C GLY A 236 -19.56 -20.81 -8.42
N SER A 237 -20.72 -21.40 -8.78
CA SER A 237 -21.72 -21.88 -7.83
C SER A 237 -21.18 -22.87 -6.80
N ALA A 238 -20.22 -23.73 -7.18
CA ALA A 238 -19.55 -24.64 -6.24
C ALA A 238 -18.72 -23.91 -5.19
N ALA A 239 -18.02 -22.82 -5.57
CA ALA A 239 -17.23 -22.01 -4.66
C ALA A 239 -18.12 -21.23 -3.67
N VAL A 240 -19.23 -20.64 -4.18
CA VAL A 240 -20.22 -19.96 -3.36
C VAL A 240 -20.81 -20.91 -2.31
N ARG A 241 -21.24 -22.10 -2.72
CA ARG A 241 -21.75 -23.12 -1.81
C ARG A 241 -20.72 -23.53 -0.76
N ALA A 242 -19.46 -23.73 -1.14
CA ALA A 242 -18.38 -24.07 -0.19
C ALA A 242 -18.17 -22.95 0.85
N ILE A 243 -18.29 -21.68 0.46
CA ILE A 243 -18.25 -20.53 1.38
C ILE A 243 -19.44 -20.58 2.35
N GLU A 244 -20.65 -20.76 1.86
CA GLU A 244 -21.86 -20.83 2.68
C GLU A 244 -21.81 -22.00 3.68
N GLU A 245 -21.39 -23.18 3.24
CA GLU A 245 -21.25 -24.37 4.07
C GLU A 245 -20.15 -24.27 5.12
N SER A 246 -19.18 -23.37 4.94
CA SER A 246 -18.09 -23.15 5.91
C SER A 246 -18.50 -22.34 7.13
N ILE A 247 -19.74 -21.84 7.18
CA ILE A 247 -20.28 -20.96 8.24
C ILE A 247 -19.37 -19.77 8.47
N PRO A 248 -19.38 -18.81 7.55
CA PRO A 248 -18.27 -17.88 7.37
C PRO A 248 -18.28 -16.68 8.34
N THR A 249 -18.13 -16.89 9.66
CA THR A 249 -17.93 -15.78 10.60
C THR A 249 -16.60 -15.05 10.33
N TYR A 250 -15.61 -15.77 9.78
CA TYR A 250 -14.33 -15.17 9.37
C TYR A 250 -14.48 -14.06 8.32
N LEU A 251 -15.55 -14.04 7.55
CA LEU A 251 -15.82 -12.95 6.59
C LEU A 251 -16.10 -11.62 7.30
N THR A 252 -16.77 -11.66 8.46
CA THR A 252 -17.00 -10.45 9.25
C THR A 252 -15.75 -9.89 9.90
N ASP A 253 -14.74 -10.71 10.08
CA ASP A 253 -13.44 -10.32 10.59
C ASP A 253 -12.50 -9.88 9.44
N GLY A 254 -12.96 -9.90 8.19
CA GLY A 254 -12.15 -9.55 7.02
C GLY A 254 -11.01 -10.54 6.73
N ARG A 255 -11.13 -11.80 7.15
CA ARG A 255 -10.08 -12.82 6.98
C ARG A 255 -10.07 -13.39 5.57
N VAL A 256 -9.83 -12.51 4.60
CA VAL A 256 -9.82 -12.81 3.16
C VAL A 256 -8.51 -12.38 2.54
N VAL A 257 -7.92 -13.26 1.73
CA VAL A 257 -6.73 -12.98 0.92
C VAL A 257 -7.01 -13.38 -0.53
N ILE A 258 -6.75 -12.46 -1.44
CA ILE A 258 -6.86 -12.68 -2.90
C ILE A 258 -5.46 -12.94 -3.45
N VAL A 259 -5.26 -14.07 -4.14
CA VAL A 259 -3.98 -14.42 -4.75
C VAL A 259 -3.97 -13.96 -6.19
N LEU A 260 -3.07 -13.02 -6.46
CA LEU A 260 -2.90 -12.42 -7.77
C LEU A 260 -1.93 -13.26 -8.59
N GLY A 261 -1.57 -13.96 -9.17
CA GLY A 261 -0.49 -14.55 -9.95
C GLY A 261 0.33 -13.50 -10.71
N PRO A 262 1.33 -13.94 -11.44
CA PRO A 262 1.97 -13.09 -12.41
C PRO A 262 0.93 -12.63 -13.43
N ALA A 263 1.04 -11.36 -13.85
CA ALA A 263 0.15 -10.81 -14.88
C ALA A 263 0.14 -11.72 -16.11
N PRO A 264 -1.02 -11.94 -16.74
CA PRO A 264 -1.07 -12.71 -17.97
C PRO A 264 -0.14 -12.04 -19.00
N LYS A 265 0.74 -12.81 -19.63
CA LYS A 265 1.56 -12.31 -20.74
C LYS A 265 0.60 -11.91 -21.86
N ARG A 266 0.55 -10.61 -22.16
CA ARG A 266 -0.16 -10.08 -23.34
C ARG A 266 0.57 -10.48 -24.62
#